data_095956b75351918bbab87a3e04199dd1
#
_entry.id   095956b75351918bbab87a3e04199dd1
#
_cell.length_a   1.000
_cell.length_b   1.000
_cell.length_c   1.000
_cell.angle_alpha   90.00
_cell.angle_beta   90.00
_cell.angle_gamma   90.00
#
_symmetry.space_group_name_H-M   'P 1'
#
loop_
_entity.id
_entity.type
_entity.pdbx_description
1 polymer ?
#
loop_
_entity_poly.entity_id
_entity_poly.type
_entity_poly.pdbx_seq_one_letter_code
_entity_poly.pdbx_strand_id
1 'polypeptide(L)'
;AEEFDTLVVLGVGGSRQNAQLLVEALGPDEGMRVIVSDSIDPTALSTLLGRLDLERTVFNVISKSGDTAETMARFLVVRDRLLRDRGAVDYKRHLVITTDAERGSLRQIVNDEGFRSLRFPSGVDGPFAVLGSPGLFPAACAGVDVEELLAGAGYADERLAHIDEPLRDPTLALAGALI
;
A
#
# COMPACT_ATOMS: atom_id res chain seq x y z
N ALA A 1 1.85 -23.26 5.35
CA ALA A 1 0.57 -22.76 5.90
C ALA A 1 0.65 -21.25 5.96
N GLU A 2 -0.26 -20.58 5.33
CA GLU A 2 -0.33 -19.13 5.32
C GLU A 2 -0.71 -18.65 6.72
N GLU A 3 0.15 -17.83 7.28
CA GLU A 3 -0.01 -17.30 8.61
C GLU A 3 -1.11 -16.23 8.66
N PHE A 4 -1.22 -15.42 7.61
CA PHE A 4 -2.20 -14.35 7.44
C PHE A 4 -3.09 -14.61 6.22
N ASP A 5 -4.37 -14.26 6.32
CA ASP A 5 -5.34 -14.33 5.23
C ASP A 5 -5.97 -12.97 4.90
N THR A 6 -5.73 -11.97 5.74
CA THR A 6 -6.29 -10.63 5.57
C THR A 6 -5.20 -9.57 5.65
N LEU A 7 -5.14 -8.70 4.64
CA LEU A 7 -4.33 -7.49 4.63
C LEU A 7 -5.24 -6.26 4.76
N VAL A 8 -4.97 -5.40 5.73
CA VAL A 8 -5.61 -4.09 5.84
C VAL A 8 -4.62 -3.00 5.46
N VAL A 9 -4.92 -2.24 4.43
CA VAL A 9 -4.12 -1.09 3.99
C VAL A 9 -4.64 0.17 4.68
N LEU A 10 -3.77 0.81 5.45
CA LEU A 10 -4.02 2.09 6.13
C LEU A 10 -3.25 3.18 5.38
N GLY A 11 -3.93 3.93 4.56
CA GLY A 11 -3.36 5.04 3.80
C GLY A 11 -4.43 6.06 3.43
N VAL A 12 -4.00 7.23 2.99
CA VAL A 12 -4.90 8.28 2.49
C VAL A 12 -4.44 8.76 1.11
N GLY A 13 -5.36 9.35 0.34
CA GLY A 13 -5.07 9.91 -0.98
C GLY A 13 -4.46 8.90 -1.95
N GLY A 14 -3.42 9.31 -2.67
CA GLY A 14 -2.76 8.50 -3.70
C GLY A 14 -2.16 7.18 -3.18
N SER A 15 -1.68 7.14 -1.95
CA SER A 15 -1.15 5.91 -1.36
C SER A 15 -2.20 4.80 -1.26
N ARG A 16 -3.45 5.16 -0.96
CA ARG A 16 -4.59 4.25 -0.96
C ARG A 16 -4.96 3.79 -2.37
N GLN A 17 -5.03 4.75 -3.29
CA GLN A 17 -5.47 4.49 -4.67
C GLN A 17 -4.58 3.46 -5.38
N ASN A 18 -3.27 3.47 -5.14
CA ASN A 18 -2.34 2.52 -5.71
C ASN A 18 -2.68 1.06 -5.36
N ALA A 19 -2.93 0.82 -4.07
CA ALA A 19 -3.33 -0.52 -3.59
C ALA A 19 -4.68 -0.94 -4.17
N GLN A 20 -5.68 -0.05 -4.09
CA GLN A 20 -7.02 -0.32 -4.55
C GLN A 20 -7.06 -0.62 -6.05
N LEU A 21 -6.36 0.18 -6.86
CA LEU A 21 -6.34 0.03 -8.32
C LEU A 21 -5.87 -1.38 -8.74
N LEU A 22 -4.72 -1.82 -8.24
CA LEU A 22 -4.16 -3.10 -8.66
C LEU A 22 -4.96 -4.28 -8.13
N VAL A 23 -5.43 -4.21 -6.88
CA VAL A 23 -6.23 -5.28 -6.27
C VAL A 23 -7.58 -5.42 -6.97
N GLU A 24 -8.28 -4.32 -7.26
CA GLU A 24 -9.59 -4.37 -7.93
C GLU A 24 -9.50 -4.75 -9.41
N ALA A 25 -8.40 -4.32 -10.09
CA ALA A 25 -8.26 -4.59 -11.52
C ALA A 25 -7.69 -5.98 -11.82
N LEU A 26 -6.83 -6.52 -10.97
CA LEU A 26 -6.00 -7.70 -11.27
C LEU A 26 -6.03 -8.78 -10.18
N GLY A 27 -6.59 -8.50 -9.00
CA GLY A 27 -6.58 -9.44 -7.89
C GLY A 27 -7.39 -10.70 -8.23
N PRO A 28 -6.79 -11.90 -8.19
CA PRO A 28 -7.53 -13.15 -8.30
C PRO A 28 -8.32 -13.45 -7.02
N ASP A 29 -9.24 -14.41 -7.09
CA ASP A 29 -10.05 -14.82 -5.94
C ASP A 29 -9.26 -15.66 -4.89
N GLU A 30 -8.03 -16.05 -5.20
CA GLU A 30 -7.24 -17.03 -4.41
C GLU A 30 -6.20 -16.40 -3.46
N GLY A 31 -6.05 -15.08 -3.43
CA GLY A 31 -5.08 -14.38 -2.57
C GLY A 31 -5.61 -14.02 -1.19
N MET A 32 -4.83 -13.23 -0.45
CA MET A 32 -5.30 -12.63 0.80
C MET A 32 -6.46 -11.68 0.52
N ARG A 33 -7.42 -11.64 1.43
CA ARG A 33 -8.44 -10.60 1.42
C ARG A 33 -7.80 -9.24 1.69
N VAL A 34 -7.82 -8.33 0.73
CA VAL A 34 -7.29 -6.97 0.90
C VAL A 34 -8.42 -6.00 1.20
N ILE A 35 -8.30 -5.28 2.31
CA ILE A 35 -9.23 -4.23 2.75
C ILE A 35 -8.49 -2.90 2.73
N VAL A 36 -8.91 -2.00 1.87
CA VAL A 36 -8.35 -0.65 1.82
C VAL A 36 -9.20 0.28 2.67
N SER A 37 -8.61 0.81 3.74
CA SER A 37 -9.28 1.67 4.70
C SER A 37 -8.70 3.08 4.66
N ASP A 38 -9.52 4.08 4.39
CA ASP A 38 -9.15 5.49 4.26
C ASP A 38 -9.90 6.42 5.22
N SER A 39 -10.96 5.94 5.83
CA SER A 39 -11.76 6.76 6.74
C SER A 39 -10.99 7.12 8.01
N ILE A 40 -11.02 8.39 8.37
CA ILE A 40 -10.52 8.90 9.65
C ILE A 40 -11.57 8.84 10.76
N ASP A 41 -12.80 8.42 10.45
CA ASP A 41 -13.87 8.26 11.42
C ASP A 41 -13.49 7.16 12.43
N PRO A 42 -13.40 7.48 13.73
CA PRO A 42 -13.07 6.51 14.76
C PRO A 42 -14.09 5.37 14.86
N THR A 43 -15.36 5.62 14.54
CA THR A 43 -16.41 4.60 14.55
C THR A 43 -16.19 3.59 13.42
N ALA A 44 -15.80 4.05 12.22
CA ALA A 44 -15.50 3.20 11.09
C ALA A 44 -14.28 2.31 11.37
N LEU A 45 -13.20 2.88 11.92
CA LEU A 45 -12.01 2.12 12.29
C LEU A 45 -12.29 1.11 13.41
N SER A 46 -13.02 1.52 14.44
CA SER A 46 -13.41 0.63 15.55
C SER A 46 -14.27 -0.53 15.08
N THR A 47 -15.23 -0.26 14.18
CA THR A 47 -16.08 -1.28 13.57
C THR A 47 -15.27 -2.25 12.72
N LEU A 48 -14.33 -1.74 11.92
CA LEU A 48 -13.42 -2.59 11.14
C LEU A 48 -12.63 -3.52 12.06
N LEU A 49 -11.94 -2.96 13.07
CA LEU A 49 -11.13 -3.75 14.01
C LEU A 49 -11.95 -4.77 14.81
N GLY A 50 -13.23 -4.48 15.08
CA GLY A 50 -14.13 -5.41 15.77
C GLY A 50 -14.61 -6.59 14.92
N ARG A 51 -14.47 -6.51 13.58
CA ARG A 51 -14.88 -7.55 12.62
C ARG A 51 -13.72 -8.41 12.12
N LEU A 52 -12.47 -8.01 12.39
CA LEU A 52 -11.29 -8.71 11.94
C LEU A 52 -10.86 -9.78 12.93
N ASP A 53 -10.42 -10.91 12.40
CA ASP A 53 -9.57 -11.84 13.15
C ASP A 53 -8.15 -11.26 13.16
N LEU A 54 -7.78 -10.61 14.27
CA LEU A 54 -6.48 -9.96 14.41
C LEU A 54 -5.30 -10.96 14.42
N GLU A 55 -5.57 -12.24 14.70
CA GLU A 55 -4.55 -13.29 14.63
C GLU A 55 -4.11 -13.56 13.19
N ARG A 56 -5.04 -13.43 12.26
CA ARG A 56 -4.83 -13.71 10.83
C ARG A 56 -4.75 -12.44 9.97
N THR A 57 -4.68 -11.27 10.61
CA THR A 57 -4.66 -9.98 9.92
C THR A 57 -3.29 -9.33 10.01
N VAL A 58 -2.79 -8.83 8.88
CA VAL A 58 -1.64 -7.93 8.81
C VAL A 58 -2.08 -6.54 8.32
N PHE A 59 -1.46 -5.49 8.84
CA PHE A 59 -1.74 -4.11 8.48
C PHE A 59 -0.55 -3.52 7.73
N ASN A 60 -0.81 -2.95 6.55
CA ASN A 60 0.17 -2.16 5.83
C ASN A 60 -0.14 -0.67 6.00
N VAL A 61 0.71 0.02 6.73
CA VAL A 61 0.61 1.47 6.97
C VAL A 61 1.40 2.21 5.91
N ILE A 62 0.74 2.99 5.07
CA ILE A 62 1.37 3.66 3.94
C ILE A 62 1.32 5.18 4.11
N SER A 63 2.48 5.82 4.21
CA SER A 63 2.64 7.27 4.15
C SER A 63 3.98 7.63 3.51
N LYS A 64 3.95 8.35 2.36
CA LYS A 64 5.17 8.81 1.66
C LYS A 64 6.05 9.66 2.58
N SER A 65 5.49 10.68 3.23
CA SER A 65 6.23 11.56 4.14
C SER A 65 6.56 10.92 5.49
N GLY A 66 5.77 9.94 5.90
CA GLY A 66 5.82 9.39 7.25
C GLY A 66 5.17 10.26 8.33
N ASP A 67 4.64 11.43 7.97
CA ASP A 67 4.12 12.45 8.91
C ASP A 67 2.64 12.79 8.67
N THR A 68 1.95 12.07 7.79
CA THR A 68 0.52 12.29 7.51
C THR A 68 -0.29 12.02 8.78
N ALA A 69 -0.93 13.05 9.33
CA ALA A 69 -1.59 13.00 10.64
C ALA A 69 -2.67 11.91 10.71
N GLU A 70 -3.48 11.77 9.66
CA GLU A 70 -4.54 10.76 9.57
C GLU A 70 -3.99 9.34 9.57
N THR A 71 -2.91 9.10 8.83
CA THR A 71 -2.25 7.79 8.77
C THR A 71 -1.60 7.47 10.12
N MET A 72 -0.94 8.46 10.73
CA MET A 72 -0.30 8.31 12.02
C MET A 72 -1.31 8.00 13.13
N ALA A 73 -2.42 8.74 13.18
CA ALA A 73 -3.47 8.51 14.18
C ALA A 73 -4.03 7.09 14.08
N ARG A 74 -4.30 6.63 12.87
CA ARG A 74 -4.81 5.26 12.62
C ARG A 74 -3.78 4.19 12.96
N PHE A 75 -2.51 4.41 12.59
CA PHE A 75 -1.42 3.54 12.99
C PHE A 75 -1.34 3.38 14.50
N LEU A 76 -1.41 4.48 15.26
CA LEU A 76 -1.33 4.44 16.72
C LEU A 76 -2.50 3.67 17.36
N VAL A 77 -3.72 3.84 16.83
CA VAL A 77 -4.90 3.10 17.28
C VAL A 77 -4.76 1.60 17.00
N VAL A 78 -4.34 1.24 15.79
CA VAL A 78 -4.13 -0.18 15.41
C VAL A 78 -2.99 -0.80 16.21
N ARG A 79 -1.88 -0.07 16.36
CA ARG A 79 -0.73 -0.52 17.17
C ARG A 79 -1.13 -0.79 18.63
N ASP A 80 -1.86 0.13 19.27
CA ASP A 80 -2.35 -0.03 20.64
C ASP A 80 -3.30 -1.25 20.76
N ARG A 81 -4.19 -1.43 19.80
CA ARG A 81 -5.08 -2.59 19.75
C ARG A 81 -4.32 -3.91 19.63
N LEU A 82 -3.39 -3.99 18.67
CA LEU A 82 -2.54 -5.17 18.49
C LEU A 82 -1.67 -5.46 19.71
N LEU A 83 -1.12 -4.43 20.32
CA LEU A 83 -0.31 -4.57 21.53
C LEU A 83 -1.10 -5.18 22.70
N ARG A 84 -2.36 -4.77 22.86
CA ARG A 84 -3.26 -5.34 23.89
C ARG A 84 -3.65 -6.77 23.61
N ASP A 85 -3.96 -7.07 22.35
CA ASP A 85 -4.53 -8.37 21.96
C ASP A 85 -3.45 -9.43 21.72
N ARG A 86 -2.24 -9.04 21.26
CA ARG A 86 -1.14 -9.94 20.86
C ARG A 86 0.10 -9.85 21.76
N GLY A 87 0.18 -8.83 22.61
CA GLY A 87 1.30 -8.59 23.50
C GLY A 87 2.54 -7.99 22.82
N ALA A 88 3.50 -7.57 23.62
CA ALA A 88 4.64 -6.77 23.20
C ALA A 88 5.62 -7.48 22.23
N VAL A 89 5.60 -8.81 22.18
CA VAL A 89 6.50 -9.58 21.33
C VAL A 89 5.88 -9.83 19.95
N ASP A 90 4.60 -10.17 19.89
CA ASP A 90 3.94 -10.67 18.69
C ASP A 90 3.34 -9.56 17.81
N TYR A 91 2.87 -8.44 18.39
CA TYR A 91 2.14 -7.41 17.66
C TYR A 91 2.88 -6.84 16.45
N LYS A 92 4.23 -6.83 16.47
CA LYS A 92 5.05 -6.25 15.39
C LYS A 92 4.98 -7.03 14.10
N ARG A 93 4.75 -8.34 14.15
CA ARG A 93 4.62 -9.19 12.97
C ARG A 93 3.36 -8.87 12.16
N HIS A 94 2.36 -8.26 12.80
CA HIS A 94 1.11 -7.83 12.19
C HIS A 94 1.19 -6.44 11.54
N LEU A 95 2.38 -5.81 11.50
CA LEU A 95 2.57 -4.48 10.96
C LEU A 95 3.70 -4.45 9.92
N VAL A 96 3.38 -3.89 8.76
CA VAL A 96 4.34 -3.54 7.70
C VAL A 96 4.19 -2.05 7.42
N ILE A 97 5.29 -1.32 7.48
CA ILE A 97 5.29 0.14 7.30
C ILE A 97 5.89 0.49 5.93
N THR A 98 5.09 1.11 5.08
CA THR A 98 5.56 1.60 3.76
C THR A 98 5.72 3.12 3.83
N THR A 99 6.97 3.59 3.89
CA THR A 99 7.27 5.01 4.08
C THR A 99 8.62 5.39 3.45
N ASP A 100 8.98 6.68 3.48
CA ASP A 100 10.29 7.16 3.04
C ASP A 100 11.43 6.34 3.67
N ALA A 101 12.55 6.22 2.93
CA ALA A 101 13.69 5.39 3.35
C ALA A 101 14.46 6.00 4.53
N GLU A 102 14.44 7.33 4.68
CA GLU A 102 15.35 8.07 5.56
C GLU A 102 14.64 9.05 6.50
N ARG A 103 13.44 9.54 6.14
CA ARG A 103 12.79 10.68 6.78
C ARG A 103 11.38 10.37 7.28
N GLY A 104 10.91 11.23 8.18
CA GLY A 104 9.56 11.20 8.73
C GLY A 104 9.43 10.37 10.00
N SER A 105 8.39 10.68 10.77
CA SER A 105 8.14 10.05 12.07
C SER A 105 7.90 8.54 11.97
N LEU A 106 7.22 8.06 10.92
CA LEU A 106 7.08 6.61 10.71
C LEU A 106 8.43 5.92 10.46
N ARG A 107 9.36 6.55 9.73
CA ARG A 107 10.70 6.00 9.54
C ARG A 107 11.47 5.92 10.87
N GLN A 108 11.38 6.96 11.68
CA GLN A 108 11.98 6.96 13.02
C GLN A 108 11.42 5.81 13.88
N ILE A 109 10.09 5.67 13.93
CA ILE A 109 9.43 4.57 14.66
C ILE A 109 9.87 3.20 14.14
N VAL A 110 10.00 3.03 12.81
CA VAL A 110 10.50 1.78 12.20
C VAL A 110 11.90 1.45 12.72
N ASN A 111 12.79 2.45 12.76
CA ASN A 111 14.17 2.26 13.19
C ASN A 111 14.26 1.98 14.70
N ASP A 112 13.50 2.70 15.51
CA ASP A 112 13.52 2.59 16.98
C ASP A 112 12.88 1.29 17.47
N GLU A 113 11.80 0.87 16.84
CA GLU A 113 11.03 -0.30 17.28
C GLU A 113 11.30 -1.57 16.45
N GLY A 114 12.00 -1.46 15.31
CA GLY A 114 12.36 -2.60 14.46
C GLY A 114 11.19 -3.21 13.70
N PHE A 115 10.25 -2.40 13.21
CA PHE A 115 9.16 -2.87 12.36
C PHE A 115 9.66 -3.33 10.99
N ARG A 116 8.98 -4.30 10.39
CA ARG A 116 9.14 -4.62 8.96
C ARG A 116 8.73 -3.41 8.14
N SER A 117 9.54 -3.04 7.16
CA SER A 117 9.21 -1.86 6.34
C SER A 117 9.57 -2.04 4.88
N LEU A 118 8.81 -1.34 4.05
CA LEU A 118 9.04 -1.18 2.62
C LEU A 118 9.39 0.29 2.36
N ARG A 119 10.27 0.53 1.39
CA ARG A 119 10.63 1.89 0.99
C ARG A 119 9.58 2.43 0.03
N PHE A 120 9.03 3.59 0.33
CA PHE A 120 8.26 4.34 -0.67
C PHE A 120 9.22 4.83 -1.76
N PRO A 121 8.88 4.71 -3.06
CA PRO A 121 9.79 5.12 -4.14
C PRO A 121 10.08 6.62 -4.07
N SER A 122 11.37 6.98 -4.10
CA SER A 122 11.81 8.37 -4.11
C SER A 122 11.55 9.03 -5.46
N GLY A 123 11.25 10.35 -5.46
CA GLY A 123 11.01 11.10 -6.69
C GLY A 123 9.66 10.83 -7.37
N VAL A 124 8.84 9.92 -6.84
CA VAL A 124 7.52 9.61 -7.37
C VAL A 124 6.44 10.17 -6.47
N ASP A 125 5.47 10.90 -7.03
CA ASP A 125 4.33 11.37 -6.25
C ASP A 125 3.35 10.26 -5.92
N GLY A 126 2.64 10.44 -4.77
CA GLY A 126 1.76 9.44 -4.21
C GLY A 126 0.86 8.72 -5.22
N PRO A 127 0.09 9.44 -6.07
CA PRO A 127 -0.81 8.83 -7.05
C PRO A 127 -0.10 8.00 -8.14
N PHE A 128 1.17 8.29 -8.43
CA PHE A 128 1.94 7.63 -9.49
C PHE A 128 2.82 6.47 -8.99
N ALA A 129 2.73 6.12 -7.72
CA ALA A 129 3.55 5.06 -7.11
C ALA A 129 2.93 3.65 -7.26
N VAL A 130 2.02 3.45 -8.21
CA VAL A 130 1.29 2.19 -8.41
C VAL A 130 2.22 1.00 -8.69
N LEU A 131 3.26 1.21 -9.50
CA LEU A 131 4.30 0.20 -9.78
C LEU A 131 5.45 0.21 -8.75
N GLY A 132 5.23 0.79 -7.60
CA GLY A 132 6.13 0.74 -6.45
C GLY A 132 5.53 -0.01 -5.27
N SER A 133 6.24 -0.03 -4.14
CA SER A 133 5.81 -0.76 -2.94
C SER A 133 4.39 -0.43 -2.45
N PRO A 134 3.84 0.82 -2.60
CA PRO A 134 2.46 1.10 -2.17
C PRO A 134 1.38 0.35 -2.96
N GLY A 135 1.65 0.01 -4.22
CA GLY A 135 0.75 -0.76 -5.07
C GLY A 135 1.12 -2.24 -5.11
N LEU A 136 2.40 -2.54 -5.37
CA LEU A 136 2.85 -3.91 -5.61
C LEU A 136 2.73 -4.82 -4.38
N PHE A 137 2.99 -4.32 -3.18
CA PHE A 137 2.91 -5.15 -1.98
C PHE A 137 1.47 -5.63 -1.70
N PRO A 138 0.46 -4.73 -1.66
CA PRO A 138 -0.93 -5.17 -1.55
C PRO A 138 -1.40 -6.08 -2.71
N ALA A 139 -0.96 -5.79 -3.93
CA ALA A 139 -1.27 -6.61 -5.10
C ALA A 139 -0.70 -8.03 -4.98
N ALA A 140 0.57 -8.15 -4.58
CA ALA A 140 1.20 -9.46 -4.34
C ALA A 140 0.49 -10.25 -3.22
N CYS A 141 0.07 -9.57 -2.14
CA CYS A 141 -0.73 -10.20 -1.08
C CYS A 141 -2.08 -10.68 -1.61
N ALA A 142 -2.70 -9.95 -2.54
CA ALA A 142 -3.94 -10.35 -3.20
C ALA A 142 -3.75 -11.49 -4.23
N GLY A 143 -2.52 -11.94 -4.47
CA GLY A 143 -2.22 -13.02 -5.41
C GLY A 143 -1.90 -12.56 -6.85
N VAL A 144 -1.75 -11.25 -7.08
CA VAL A 144 -1.33 -10.74 -8.40
C VAL A 144 0.11 -11.14 -8.67
N ASP A 145 0.39 -11.65 -9.88
CA ASP A 145 1.76 -11.84 -10.36
C ASP A 145 2.40 -10.49 -10.67
N VAL A 146 3.15 -9.98 -9.70
CA VAL A 146 3.80 -8.67 -9.81
C VAL A 146 4.99 -8.67 -10.77
N GLU A 147 5.59 -9.83 -11.05
CA GLU A 147 6.68 -9.95 -12.03
C GLU A 147 6.10 -9.82 -13.44
N GLU A 148 4.99 -10.49 -13.74
CA GLU A 148 4.29 -10.37 -15.01
C GLU A 148 3.74 -8.94 -15.21
N LEU A 149 3.17 -8.33 -14.18
CA LEU A 149 2.73 -6.94 -14.20
C LEU A 149 3.88 -5.98 -14.56
N LEU A 150 5.04 -6.12 -13.92
CA LEU A 150 6.21 -5.28 -14.20
C LEU A 150 6.80 -5.55 -15.58
N ALA A 151 6.79 -6.79 -16.05
CA ALA A 151 7.19 -7.12 -17.42
C ALA A 151 6.27 -6.46 -18.45
N GLY A 152 4.95 -6.44 -18.20
CA GLY A 152 3.99 -5.72 -19.04
C GLY A 152 4.22 -4.21 -19.07
N ALA A 153 4.54 -3.60 -17.92
CA ALA A 153 4.89 -2.19 -17.84
C ALA A 153 6.18 -1.87 -18.62
N GLY A 154 7.22 -2.70 -18.48
CA GLY A 154 8.47 -2.57 -19.26
C GLY A 154 8.24 -2.69 -20.77
N TYR A 155 7.42 -3.66 -21.19
CA TYR A 155 7.05 -3.80 -22.60
C TYR A 155 6.32 -2.54 -23.15
N ALA A 156 5.43 -1.94 -22.35
CA ALA A 156 4.76 -0.71 -22.75
C ALA A 156 5.75 0.46 -22.89
N ASP A 157 6.67 0.61 -21.94
CA ASP A 157 7.71 1.64 -21.94
C ASP A 157 8.62 1.53 -23.18
N GLU A 158 9.12 0.33 -23.49
CA GLU A 158 9.92 0.07 -24.68
C GLU A 158 9.18 0.42 -25.98
N ARG A 159 7.91 0.11 -26.08
CA ARG A 159 7.10 0.45 -27.27
C ARG A 159 6.87 1.94 -27.41
N LEU A 160 6.64 2.64 -26.32
CA LEU A 160 6.39 4.09 -26.32
C LEU A 160 7.69 4.87 -26.61
N ALA A 161 8.85 4.38 -26.17
CA ALA A 161 10.14 5.00 -26.42
C ALA A 161 10.52 5.12 -27.93
N HIS A 162 9.87 4.36 -28.81
CA HIS A 162 10.12 4.34 -30.25
C HIS A 162 9.06 5.09 -31.07
N ILE A 163 8.16 5.83 -30.46
CA ILE A 163 7.13 6.60 -31.15
C ILE A 163 7.62 8.05 -31.33
N ASP A 164 8.06 8.37 -32.54
CA ASP A 164 8.56 9.70 -32.90
C ASP A 164 7.43 10.75 -33.10
N GLU A 165 6.20 10.30 -33.35
CA GLU A 165 5.04 11.18 -33.56
C GLU A 165 4.15 11.24 -32.30
N PRO A 166 4.05 12.41 -31.61
CA PRO A 166 3.28 12.52 -30.36
C PRO A 166 1.82 12.07 -30.44
N LEU A 167 1.17 12.27 -31.59
CA LEU A 167 -0.25 11.86 -31.80
C LEU A 167 -0.42 10.34 -32.00
N ARG A 168 0.66 9.61 -32.25
CA ARG A 168 0.66 8.14 -32.33
C ARG A 168 1.00 7.48 -30.99
N ASP A 169 1.56 8.24 -30.06
CA ASP A 169 1.74 7.80 -28.68
C ASP A 169 0.38 7.84 -27.97
N PRO A 170 -0.18 6.68 -27.57
CA PRO A 170 -1.49 6.64 -26.94
C PRO A 170 -1.56 7.39 -25.60
N THR A 171 -0.44 7.54 -24.88
CA THR A 171 -0.38 8.28 -23.63
C THR A 171 -0.45 9.78 -23.88
N LEU A 172 0.31 10.29 -24.87
CA LEU A 172 0.28 11.70 -25.26
C LEU A 172 -1.03 12.06 -25.96
N ALA A 173 -1.58 11.16 -26.77
CA ALA A 173 -2.88 11.36 -27.41
C ALA A 173 -4.01 11.44 -26.35
N LEU A 174 -3.99 10.57 -25.33
CA LEU A 174 -4.94 10.63 -24.22
C LEU A 174 -4.76 11.91 -23.39
N ALA A 175 -3.53 12.27 -23.05
CA ALA A 175 -3.24 13.51 -22.34
C ALA A 175 -3.75 14.74 -23.11
N GLY A 176 -3.49 14.79 -24.42
CA GLY A 176 -3.99 15.87 -25.30
C GLY A 176 -5.52 15.93 -25.43
N ALA A 177 -6.20 14.79 -25.29
CA ALA A 177 -7.68 14.75 -25.32
C ALA A 177 -8.32 15.20 -23.99
N LEU A 178 -7.56 15.27 -22.89
CA LEU A 178 -8.03 15.67 -21.56
C LEU A 178 -7.78 17.15 -21.26
N ILE A 179 -7.10 17.89 -22.12
CA ILE A 179 -6.83 19.33 -22.03
C ILE A 179 -7.81 20.10 -22.90
#